data_6b2c0be56fe4b2e2048505925a42a331
#
_entry.id   6b2c0be56fe4b2e2048505925a42a331
#
_cell.length_a   1.000
_cell.length_b   1.000
_cell.length_c   1.000
_cell.angle_alpha   90.00
_cell.angle_beta   90.00
_cell.angle_gamma   90.00
#
_symmetry.space_group_name_H-M   'P 1'
#
loop_
_entity.id
_entity.type
_entity.pdbx_description
1 polymer ?
#
loop_
_entity_poly.entity_id
_entity_poly.type
_entity_poly.pdbx_seq_one_letter_code
_entity_poly.pdbx_strand_id
1 'polypeptide(L)'
;MCGSTALADKLHVQDKSVSQEAFTIQQCQACGFQFTNPRPDAASIGKYYESDAYVSHNSGAQGLINQTYKVARYFTVRRKVALITKLNGGQPGHLLDYGCGTGHFLAGAKKAGWQVTGLEPSARARQDAARRVGQAIQQPEVLATLPAGSFDVVTLWHVLEHVHTLNETLDQLIRALRPGGKLLIAVPNVTSFDAQHYHLDWAAYDVPRHLYHFSPATMRELLARHGLIISQKLPMPLDAYYVSMLSERHRPAERQSGMVGVLQAGYQSNRYAAQHDGQYSSVLYVAERAA
;
A
#
# COMPACT_ATOMS: atom_id res chain seq x y z
N MET A 1 1.47 2.29 -18.27
CA MET A 1 2.69 2.99 -17.84
C MET A 1 3.41 3.65 -19.02
N CYS A 2 4.39 3.08 -19.70
CA CYS A 2 5.11 3.75 -20.80
C CYS A 2 4.52 3.54 -22.22
N GLY A 3 3.49 2.70 -22.36
CA GLY A 3 2.87 2.37 -23.66
C GLY A 3 3.62 1.33 -24.50
N SER A 4 4.78 0.85 -24.06
CA SER A 4 5.51 -0.21 -24.76
C SER A 4 4.80 -1.56 -24.65
N THR A 5 4.80 -2.31 -25.75
CA THR A 5 4.29 -3.68 -25.82
C THR A 5 5.39 -4.74 -25.66
N ALA A 6 6.65 -4.32 -25.50
CA ALA A 6 7.77 -5.23 -25.24
C ALA A 6 7.73 -5.73 -23.79
N LEU A 7 7.11 -6.87 -23.59
CA LEU A 7 6.91 -7.52 -22.28
C LEU A 7 7.67 -8.82 -22.23
N ALA A 8 8.18 -9.18 -21.04
CA ALA A 8 8.77 -10.48 -20.76
C ALA A 8 8.23 -11.04 -19.43
N ASP A 9 8.04 -12.34 -19.38
CA ASP A 9 7.71 -13.04 -18.14
C ASP A 9 8.92 -12.96 -17.19
N LYS A 10 8.67 -12.52 -15.98
CA LYS A 10 9.71 -12.37 -14.96
C LYS A 10 9.65 -13.43 -13.88
N LEU A 11 8.47 -13.66 -13.34
CA LEU A 11 8.24 -14.61 -12.25
C LEU A 11 6.88 -15.31 -12.46
N HIS A 12 6.83 -16.59 -12.08
CA HIS A 12 5.58 -17.32 -11.88
C HIS A 12 5.36 -17.49 -10.39
N VAL A 13 4.33 -16.87 -9.85
CA VAL A 13 4.05 -16.79 -8.41
C VAL A 13 2.69 -17.41 -8.12
N GLN A 14 2.61 -18.22 -7.06
CA GLN A 14 1.37 -18.83 -6.60
C GLN A 14 0.66 -17.91 -5.59
N ASP A 15 -0.65 -17.79 -5.69
CA ASP A 15 -1.49 -17.23 -4.62
C ASP A 15 -1.54 -18.19 -3.43
N LYS A 16 -0.64 -18.02 -2.49
CA LYS A 16 -0.53 -18.87 -1.30
C LYS A 16 -1.54 -18.52 -0.20
N SER A 17 -2.27 -17.44 -0.37
CA SER A 17 -3.17 -16.91 0.65
C SER A 17 -4.62 -17.37 0.47
N VAL A 18 -5.11 -17.53 -0.79
CA VAL A 18 -6.53 -17.77 -1.06
C VAL A 18 -6.74 -18.90 -2.08
N SER A 19 -6.46 -18.66 -3.36
CA SER A 19 -6.90 -19.54 -4.45
C SER A 19 -5.95 -20.69 -4.77
N GLN A 20 -4.70 -20.60 -4.38
CA GLN A 20 -3.60 -21.49 -4.78
C GLN A 20 -3.31 -21.50 -6.31
N GLU A 21 -3.96 -20.62 -7.07
CA GLU A 21 -3.71 -20.45 -8.50
C GLU A 21 -2.35 -19.80 -8.75
N ALA A 22 -1.73 -20.12 -9.89
CA ALA A 22 -0.47 -19.50 -10.31
C ALA A 22 -0.73 -18.30 -11.22
N PHE A 23 0.04 -17.23 -11.02
CA PHE A 23 -0.01 -16.00 -11.82
C PHE A 23 1.38 -15.63 -12.30
N THR A 24 1.43 -14.96 -13.45
CA THR A 24 2.69 -14.45 -13.99
C THR A 24 2.85 -12.99 -13.67
N ILE A 25 4.02 -12.61 -13.15
CA ILE A 25 4.45 -11.23 -13.09
C ILE A 25 5.28 -10.96 -14.33
N GLN A 26 4.78 -10.07 -15.19
CA GLN A 26 5.49 -9.59 -16.38
C GLN A 26 6.23 -8.30 -16.10
N GLN A 27 7.31 -8.07 -16.86
CA GLN A 27 8.09 -6.85 -16.82
C GLN A 27 8.11 -6.19 -18.19
N CYS A 28 7.81 -4.89 -18.23
CA CYS A 28 8.05 -4.07 -19.42
C CYS A 28 9.56 -3.92 -19.64
N GLN A 29 10.05 -4.32 -20.81
CA GLN A 29 11.48 -4.24 -21.14
C GLN A 29 11.95 -2.80 -21.37
N ALA A 30 11.04 -1.86 -21.68
CA ALA A 30 11.38 -0.47 -21.92
C ALA A 30 11.55 0.34 -20.63
N CYS A 31 10.65 0.17 -19.62
CA CYS A 31 10.66 0.99 -18.40
C CYS A 31 10.85 0.19 -17.12
N GLY A 32 10.97 -1.13 -17.19
CA GLY A 32 11.17 -2.00 -16.02
C GLY A 32 9.94 -2.19 -15.12
N PHE A 33 8.79 -1.59 -15.47
CA PHE A 33 7.56 -1.72 -14.69
C PHE A 33 7.06 -3.16 -14.66
N GLN A 34 6.71 -3.64 -13.47
CA GLN A 34 6.26 -5.02 -13.25
C GLN A 34 4.76 -5.03 -12.89
N PHE A 35 4.04 -6.01 -13.42
CA PHE A 35 2.61 -6.15 -13.18
C PHE A 35 2.16 -7.60 -13.37
N THR A 36 1.11 -7.99 -12.67
CA THR A 36 0.46 -9.31 -12.81
C THR A 36 -0.29 -9.36 -14.15
N ASN A 37 0.00 -10.38 -15.00
CA ASN A 37 -0.63 -10.54 -16.31
C ASN A 37 -0.58 -12.02 -16.79
N PRO A 38 -1.73 -12.66 -17.18
CA PRO A 38 -3.09 -12.09 -17.10
C PRO A 38 -3.51 -11.86 -15.64
N ARG A 39 -4.40 -10.91 -15.44
CA ARG A 39 -4.96 -10.57 -14.12
C ARG A 39 -6.48 -10.61 -14.15
N PRO A 40 -7.15 -10.92 -13.03
CA PRO A 40 -8.60 -10.80 -12.91
C PRO A 40 -9.04 -9.36 -13.16
N ASP A 41 -10.19 -9.19 -13.77
CA ASP A 41 -10.83 -7.88 -13.91
C ASP A 41 -11.48 -7.41 -12.59
N ALA A 42 -11.99 -6.19 -12.58
CA ALA A 42 -12.61 -5.60 -11.40
C ALA A 42 -13.86 -6.36 -10.91
N ALA A 43 -14.56 -7.08 -11.82
CA ALA A 43 -15.75 -7.84 -11.46
C ALA A 43 -15.39 -9.19 -10.82
N SER A 44 -14.31 -9.82 -11.24
CA SER A 44 -13.88 -11.16 -10.82
C SER A 44 -12.84 -11.18 -9.70
N ILE A 45 -12.16 -10.06 -9.43
CA ILE A 45 -11.10 -9.99 -8.41
C ILE A 45 -11.63 -10.28 -7.00
N GLY A 46 -12.91 -10.03 -6.74
CA GLY A 46 -13.53 -10.20 -5.41
C GLY A 46 -13.30 -11.57 -4.79
N LYS A 47 -13.35 -12.64 -5.57
CA LYS A 47 -13.15 -14.03 -5.10
C LYS A 47 -11.77 -14.25 -4.43
N TYR A 48 -10.75 -13.47 -4.80
CA TYR A 48 -9.40 -13.56 -4.22
C TYR A 48 -9.25 -12.82 -2.89
N TYR A 49 -10.31 -12.16 -2.42
CA TYR A 49 -10.39 -11.56 -1.08
C TYR A 49 -11.26 -12.36 -0.11
N GLU A 50 -11.96 -13.41 -0.61
CA GLU A 50 -12.89 -14.24 0.13
C GLU A 50 -12.17 -15.45 0.75
N SER A 51 -11.40 -15.24 1.84
CA SER A 51 -10.94 -16.34 2.67
C SER A 51 -11.01 -15.95 4.14
N ASP A 52 -11.32 -16.93 5.01
CA ASP A 52 -11.30 -16.74 6.46
C ASP A 52 -9.91 -16.32 6.95
N ALA A 53 -8.85 -16.77 6.29
CA ALA A 53 -7.49 -16.37 6.57
C ALA A 53 -7.24 -14.89 6.23
N TYR A 54 -7.74 -14.39 5.10
CA TYR A 54 -7.60 -13.00 4.67
C TYR A 54 -8.48 -12.08 5.53
N VAL A 55 -9.69 -12.51 5.86
CA VAL A 55 -10.61 -11.79 6.75
C VAL A 55 -10.09 -11.77 8.20
N SER A 56 -9.43 -12.83 8.66
CA SER A 56 -8.88 -12.91 10.02
C SER A 56 -7.66 -12.01 10.23
N HIS A 57 -6.90 -11.68 9.18
CA HIS A 57 -5.86 -10.65 9.25
C HIS A 57 -6.42 -9.27 9.65
N ASN A 58 -7.71 -9.02 9.40
CA ASN A 58 -8.39 -7.78 9.78
C ASN A 58 -9.17 -7.88 11.10
N SER A 59 -9.47 -9.05 11.64
CA SER A 59 -10.45 -9.17 12.73
C SER A 59 -10.16 -10.17 13.85
N GLY A 60 -9.13 -11.01 13.82
CA GLY A 60 -9.14 -12.10 14.75
C GLY A 60 -7.83 -12.78 15.12
N ALA A 61 -6.99 -12.14 15.92
CA ALA A 61 -6.06 -12.89 16.78
C ALA A 61 -6.53 -12.76 18.23
N GLN A 62 -6.89 -13.87 18.87
CA GLN A 62 -7.28 -13.89 20.27
C GLN A 62 -6.04 -13.83 21.17
N GLY A 63 -6.10 -13.04 22.25
CA GLY A 63 -5.08 -13.01 23.30
C GLY A 63 -4.02 -11.92 23.19
N LEU A 64 -2.83 -12.17 23.74
CA LEU A 64 -1.68 -11.25 23.84
C LEU A 64 -1.25 -10.65 22.48
N ILE A 65 -1.33 -11.43 21.38
CA ILE A 65 -0.99 -10.97 20.03
C ILE A 65 -1.95 -9.83 19.59
N ASN A 66 -3.21 -9.89 19.99
CA ASN A 66 -4.19 -8.83 19.69
C ASN A 66 -3.88 -7.52 20.42
N GLN A 67 -3.36 -7.60 21.66
CA GLN A 67 -2.97 -6.41 22.40
C GLN A 67 -1.72 -5.75 21.81
N THR A 68 -0.69 -6.53 21.47
CA THR A 68 0.52 -6.00 20.82
C THR A 68 0.21 -5.38 19.46
N TYR A 69 -0.68 -6.00 18.67
CA TYR A 69 -1.13 -5.45 17.38
C TYR A 69 -1.92 -4.14 17.56
N LYS A 70 -2.79 -4.04 18.58
CA LYS A 70 -3.52 -2.79 18.88
C LYS A 70 -2.57 -1.67 19.29
N VAL A 71 -1.57 -1.99 20.11
CA VAL A 71 -0.54 -1.02 20.54
C VAL A 71 0.31 -0.57 19.36
N ALA A 72 0.81 -1.49 18.54
CA ALA A 72 1.59 -1.16 17.35
C ALA A 72 0.78 -0.28 16.38
N ARG A 73 -0.49 -0.62 16.13
CA ARG A 73 -1.41 0.17 15.31
C ARG A 73 -1.62 1.57 15.87
N TYR A 74 -1.80 1.71 17.18
CA TYR A 74 -1.96 3.02 17.82
C TYR A 74 -0.75 3.92 17.56
N PHE A 75 0.46 3.42 17.74
CA PHE A 75 1.68 4.17 17.45
C PHE A 75 1.84 4.48 15.96
N THR A 76 1.52 3.52 15.09
CA THR A 76 1.58 3.72 13.63
C THR A 76 0.60 4.81 13.19
N VAL A 77 -0.64 4.79 13.66
CA VAL A 77 -1.64 5.83 13.37
C VAL A 77 -1.16 7.20 13.84
N ARG A 78 -0.65 7.31 15.07
CA ARG A 78 -0.13 8.58 15.59
C ARG A 78 1.03 9.12 14.75
N ARG A 79 1.96 8.25 14.33
CA ARG A 79 3.09 8.64 13.45
C ARG A 79 2.59 9.10 12.09
N LYS A 80 1.63 8.40 11.48
CA LYS A 80 1.02 8.80 10.21
C LYS A 80 0.34 10.17 10.32
N VAL A 81 -0.45 10.38 11.38
CA VAL A 81 -1.12 11.68 11.63
C VAL A 81 -0.10 12.80 11.87
N ALA A 82 0.92 12.58 12.70
CA ALA A 82 1.98 13.57 12.93
C ALA A 82 2.73 13.90 11.62
N LEU A 83 2.98 12.91 10.77
CA LEU A 83 3.63 13.10 9.48
C LEU A 83 2.81 14.01 8.57
N ILE A 84 1.52 13.69 8.35
CA ILE A 84 0.67 14.51 7.47
C ILE A 84 0.52 15.93 8.02
N THR A 85 0.41 16.10 9.35
CA THR A 85 0.35 17.42 9.97
C THR A 85 1.65 18.19 9.74
N LYS A 86 2.82 17.56 9.93
CA LYS A 86 4.12 18.18 9.63
C LYS A 86 4.23 18.61 8.16
N LEU A 87 3.80 17.75 7.23
CA LEU A 87 3.83 18.03 5.79
C LEU A 87 2.85 19.13 5.37
N ASN A 88 1.82 19.38 6.16
CA ASN A 88 0.85 20.47 5.99
C ASN A 88 1.19 21.71 6.84
N GLY A 89 2.47 22.01 7.03
CA GLY A 89 2.90 23.21 7.73
C GLY A 89 2.61 23.20 9.24
N GLY A 90 2.44 22.03 9.85
CA GLY A 90 2.16 21.87 11.29
C GLY A 90 0.69 22.04 11.68
N GLN A 91 -0.21 22.22 10.73
CA GLN A 91 -1.65 22.43 10.97
C GLN A 91 -2.48 21.32 10.35
N PRO A 92 -3.62 20.95 10.97
CA PRO A 92 -4.61 20.09 10.31
C PRO A 92 -5.26 20.84 9.14
N GLY A 93 -5.79 20.09 8.18
CA GLY A 93 -6.46 20.60 7.00
C GLY A 93 -7.49 19.58 6.48
N HIS A 94 -7.67 19.52 5.16
CA HIS A 94 -8.57 18.57 4.51
C HIS A 94 -7.77 17.34 4.02
N LEU A 95 -8.13 16.17 4.51
CA LEU A 95 -7.52 14.88 4.19
C LEU A 95 -8.46 14.02 3.36
N LEU A 96 -7.97 13.50 2.24
CA LEU A 96 -8.57 12.38 1.52
C LEU A 96 -7.73 11.12 1.76
N ASP A 97 -8.35 10.05 2.29
CA ASP A 97 -7.72 8.73 2.42
C ASP A 97 -8.39 7.75 1.45
N TYR A 98 -7.71 7.41 0.37
CA TYR A 98 -8.20 6.49 -0.66
C TYR A 98 -7.82 5.06 -0.29
N GLY A 99 -8.83 4.19 -0.14
CA GLY A 99 -8.67 2.84 0.42
C GLY A 99 -8.50 2.88 1.94
N CYS A 100 -9.37 3.62 2.65
CA CYS A 100 -9.22 3.88 4.08
C CYS A 100 -9.45 2.65 4.98
N GLY A 101 -9.82 1.50 4.42
CA GLY A 101 -10.09 0.26 5.13
C GLY A 101 -11.11 0.47 6.24
N THR A 102 -10.83 -0.04 7.44
CA THR A 102 -11.71 0.10 8.61
C THR A 102 -11.60 1.44 9.34
N GLY A 103 -10.95 2.46 8.76
CA GLY A 103 -10.97 3.85 9.19
C GLY A 103 -10.14 4.22 10.42
N HIS A 104 -9.18 3.39 10.83
CA HIS A 104 -8.35 3.68 12.02
C HIS A 104 -7.50 4.95 11.84
N PHE A 105 -6.90 5.13 10.66
CA PHE A 105 -6.10 6.32 10.36
C PHE A 105 -6.98 7.57 10.27
N LEU A 106 -8.10 7.48 9.54
CA LEU A 106 -9.07 8.59 9.44
C LEU A 106 -9.59 9.04 10.81
N ALA A 107 -9.96 8.10 11.70
CA ALA A 107 -10.41 8.44 13.06
C ALA A 107 -9.31 9.14 13.86
N GLY A 108 -8.05 8.69 13.71
CA GLY A 108 -6.90 9.35 14.34
C GLY A 108 -6.68 10.76 13.80
N ALA A 109 -6.78 10.95 12.49
CA ALA A 109 -6.66 12.26 11.85
C ALA A 109 -7.80 13.20 12.27
N LYS A 110 -9.06 12.73 12.25
CA LYS A 110 -10.21 13.51 12.71
C LYS A 110 -10.05 13.97 14.16
N LYS A 111 -9.59 13.06 15.05
CA LYS A 111 -9.30 13.42 16.45
C LYS A 111 -8.21 14.49 16.59
N ALA A 112 -7.29 14.56 15.63
CA ALA A 112 -6.24 15.57 15.57
C ALA A 112 -6.67 16.87 14.85
N GLY A 113 -7.97 17.04 14.57
CA GLY A 113 -8.54 18.24 13.98
C GLY A 113 -8.64 18.25 12.45
N TRP A 114 -8.24 17.18 11.75
CA TRP A 114 -8.37 17.09 10.30
C TRP A 114 -9.84 16.95 9.88
N GLN A 115 -10.23 17.64 8.82
CA GLN A 115 -11.45 17.34 8.08
C GLN A 115 -11.16 16.17 7.15
N VAL A 116 -11.88 15.05 7.35
CA VAL A 116 -11.50 13.80 6.70
C VAL A 116 -12.55 13.35 5.70
N THR A 117 -12.10 12.87 4.55
CA THR A 117 -12.91 12.15 3.55
C THR A 117 -12.26 10.78 3.35
N GLY A 118 -13.04 9.71 3.43
CA GLY A 118 -12.58 8.35 3.20
C GLY A 118 -13.29 7.71 2.03
N LEU A 119 -12.54 7.02 1.18
CA LEU A 119 -13.06 6.18 0.12
C LEU A 119 -12.61 4.73 0.36
N GLU A 120 -13.53 3.76 0.24
CA GLU A 120 -13.24 2.35 0.50
C GLU A 120 -14.16 1.45 -0.34
N PRO A 121 -13.64 0.49 -1.13
CA PRO A 121 -14.46 -0.38 -1.97
C PRO A 121 -15.27 -1.42 -1.18
N SER A 122 -14.74 -1.97 -0.06
CA SER A 122 -15.42 -2.99 0.72
C SER A 122 -16.59 -2.42 1.53
N ALA A 123 -17.82 -2.88 1.27
CA ALA A 123 -19.00 -2.44 1.99
C ALA A 123 -18.90 -2.68 3.50
N ARG A 124 -18.33 -3.84 3.91
CA ARG A 124 -18.10 -4.16 5.32
C ARG A 124 -17.08 -3.21 5.96
N ALA A 125 -15.95 -2.98 5.30
CA ALA A 125 -14.93 -2.06 5.81
C ALA A 125 -15.47 -0.62 5.88
N ARG A 126 -16.27 -0.17 4.90
CA ARG A 126 -16.94 1.14 4.94
C ARG A 126 -17.84 1.31 6.16
N GLN A 127 -18.65 0.30 6.49
CA GLN A 127 -19.54 0.34 7.67
C GLN A 127 -18.73 0.43 8.97
N ASP A 128 -17.64 -0.37 9.10
CA ASP A 128 -16.76 -0.32 10.26
C ASP A 128 -16.06 1.04 10.38
N ALA A 129 -15.58 1.57 9.26
CA ALA A 129 -14.96 2.89 9.19
C ALA A 129 -15.96 4.00 9.55
N ALA A 130 -17.18 3.95 9.00
CA ALA A 130 -18.22 4.96 9.30
C ALA A 130 -18.54 5.00 10.80
N ARG A 131 -18.70 3.82 11.44
CA ARG A 131 -18.91 3.75 12.90
C ARG A 131 -17.74 4.35 13.69
N ARG A 132 -16.50 4.06 13.27
CA ARG A 132 -15.29 4.52 13.96
C ARG A 132 -15.03 6.00 13.79
N VAL A 133 -15.24 6.53 12.58
CA VAL A 133 -15.00 7.93 12.23
C VAL A 133 -16.16 8.82 12.64
N GLY A 134 -17.38 8.25 12.80
CA GLY A 134 -18.60 8.99 13.08
C GLY A 134 -19.06 9.85 11.90
N GLN A 135 -18.85 9.37 10.68
CA GLN A 135 -19.35 9.96 9.43
C GLN A 135 -19.36 8.94 8.30
N ALA A 136 -20.12 9.20 7.24
CA ALA A 136 -20.20 8.33 6.07
C ALA A 136 -18.84 8.19 5.37
N ILE A 137 -18.50 6.96 5.00
CA ILE A 137 -17.37 6.63 4.12
C ILE A 137 -17.96 6.25 2.77
N GLN A 138 -17.37 6.75 1.70
CA GLN A 138 -17.95 6.66 0.36
C GLN A 138 -17.24 5.56 -0.46
N GLN A 139 -17.85 5.22 -1.59
CA GLN A 139 -17.27 4.30 -2.57
C GLN A 139 -16.21 5.02 -3.42
N PRO A 140 -15.21 4.29 -3.98
CA PRO A 140 -14.15 4.89 -4.80
C PRO A 140 -14.64 5.68 -6.01
N GLU A 141 -15.79 5.32 -6.58
CA GLU A 141 -16.41 5.95 -7.75
C GLU A 141 -16.72 7.44 -7.51
N VAL A 142 -16.94 7.83 -6.26
CA VAL A 142 -17.16 9.22 -5.87
C VAL A 142 -15.94 10.11 -6.13
N LEU A 143 -14.73 9.54 -6.23
CA LEU A 143 -13.49 10.28 -6.51
C LEU A 143 -13.62 11.18 -7.74
N ALA A 144 -14.30 10.70 -8.81
CA ALA A 144 -14.52 11.45 -10.04
C ALA A 144 -15.35 12.75 -9.83
N THR A 145 -16.21 12.78 -8.79
CA THR A 145 -17.12 13.89 -8.49
C THR A 145 -16.63 14.82 -7.40
N LEU A 146 -15.53 14.46 -6.70
CA LEU A 146 -14.94 15.32 -5.69
C LEU A 146 -14.47 16.64 -6.31
N PRO A 147 -14.67 17.79 -5.61
CA PRO A 147 -14.23 19.08 -6.14
C PRO A 147 -12.72 19.11 -6.36
N ALA A 148 -12.28 19.74 -7.44
CA ALA A 148 -10.86 19.96 -7.71
C ALA A 148 -10.23 20.86 -6.64
N GLY A 149 -8.98 20.59 -6.28
CA GLY A 149 -8.22 21.45 -5.36
C GLY A 149 -8.76 21.50 -3.93
N SER A 150 -9.49 20.48 -3.48
CA SER A 150 -10.18 20.48 -2.18
C SER A 150 -9.37 19.93 -1.02
N PHE A 151 -8.30 19.19 -1.29
CA PHE A 151 -7.55 18.47 -0.26
C PHE A 151 -6.13 18.98 -0.12
N ASP A 152 -5.73 19.18 1.13
CA ASP A 152 -4.37 19.52 1.51
C ASP A 152 -3.45 18.31 1.38
N VAL A 153 -3.97 17.16 1.79
CA VAL A 153 -3.25 15.89 1.77
C VAL A 153 -4.16 14.79 1.23
N VAL A 154 -3.60 13.98 0.32
CA VAL A 154 -4.22 12.73 -0.18
C VAL A 154 -3.30 11.57 0.21
N THR A 155 -3.87 10.49 0.75
CA THR A 155 -3.10 9.32 1.19
C THR A 155 -3.61 8.03 0.57
N LEU A 156 -2.64 7.14 0.22
CA LEU A 156 -2.86 5.75 -0.18
C LEU A 156 -1.90 4.87 0.64
N TRP A 157 -2.43 4.10 1.57
CA TRP A 157 -1.64 3.23 2.44
C TRP A 157 -1.79 1.77 2.00
N HIS A 158 -0.89 1.27 1.14
CA HIS A 158 -0.97 -0.05 0.51
C HIS A 158 -2.29 -0.24 -0.26
N VAL A 159 -2.49 0.62 -1.24
CA VAL A 159 -3.72 0.67 -2.04
C VAL A 159 -3.43 0.78 -3.52
N LEU A 160 -2.40 1.55 -3.92
CA LEU A 160 -2.15 1.83 -5.33
C LEU A 160 -1.85 0.55 -6.13
N GLU A 161 -1.23 -0.44 -5.50
CA GLU A 161 -0.94 -1.75 -6.08
C GLU A 161 -2.19 -2.57 -6.43
N HIS A 162 -3.35 -2.25 -5.84
CA HIS A 162 -4.62 -2.94 -6.07
C HIS A 162 -5.53 -2.25 -7.09
N VAL A 163 -5.20 -1.04 -7.52
CA VAL A 163 -6.10 -0.20 -8.33
C VAL A 163 -6.12 -0.66 -9.79
N HIS A 164 -7.29 -1.01 -10.32
CA HIS A 164 -7.41 -1.48 -11.73
C HIS A 164 -7.13 -0.38 -12.75
N THR A 165 -7.57 0.83 -12.49
CA THR A 165 -7.47 2.00 -13.37
C THR A 165 -6.39 2.96 -12.87
N LEU A 166 -5.12 2.51 -12.89
CA LEU A 166 -3.98 3.18 -12.26
C LEU A 166 -3.83 4.66 -12.67
N ASN A 167 -3.82 4.93 -13.97
CA ASN A 167 -3.59 6.29 -14.48
C ASN A 167 -4.78 7.20 -14.16
N GLU A 168 -5.99 6.75 -14.47
CA GLU A 168 -7.23 7.49 -14.25
C GLU A 168 -7.42 7.83 -12.77
N THR A 169 -7.11 6.89 -11.89
CA THR A 169 -7.17 7.10 -10.43
C THR A 169 -6.15 8.13 -10.00
N LEU A 170 -4.90 8.05 -10.47
CA LEU A 170 -3.88 9.05 -10.15
C LEU A 170 -4.28 10.44 -10.65
N ASP A 171 -4.80 10.57 -11.88
CA ASP A 171 -5.26 11.85 -12.44
C ASP A 171 -6.36 12.47 -11.56
N GLN A 172 -7.32 11.65 -11.11
CA GLN A 172 -8.43 12.11 -10.26
C GLN A 172 -7.94 12.52 -8.87
N LEU A 173 -7.02 11.77 -8.25
CA LEU A 173 -6.41 12.11 -6.96
C LEU A 173 -5.61 13.41 -7.04
N ILE A 174 -4.84 13.58 -8.12
CA ILE A 174 -4.06 14.81 -8.37
C ILE A 174 -4.99 15.99 -8.62
N ARG A 175 -6.08 15.79 -9.37
CA ARG A 175 -7.11 16.84 -9.56
C ARG A 175 -7.70 17.29 -8.22
N ALA A 176 -7.95 16.36 -7.30
CA ALA A 176 -8.51 16.65 -5.99
C ALA A 176 -7.55 17.41 -5.06
N LEU A 177 -6.22 17.28 -5.26
CA LEU A 177 -5.20 18.01 -4.52
C LEU A 177 -5.21 19.51 -4.85
N ARG A 178 -5.15 20.35 -3.82
CA ARG A 178 -4.92 21.79 -3.98
C ARG A 178 -3.49 22.09 -4.50
N PRO A 179 -3.23 23.27 -5.06
CA PRO A 179 -1.87 23.73 -5.29
C PRO A 179 -1.04 23.65 -4.02
N GLY A 180 0.16 23.08 -4.08
CA GLY A 180 1.02 22.85 -2.91
C GLY A 180 0.60 21.68 -2.00
N GLY A 181 -0.53 21.03 -2.26
CA GLY A 181 -0.97 19.83 -1.54
C GLY A 181 -0.02 18.65 -1.73
N LYS A 182 -0.10 17.66 -0.83
CA LYS A 182 0.81 16.50 -0.81
C LYS A 182 0.06 15.20 -1.07
N LEU A 183 0.59 14.39 -2.00
CA LEU A 183 0.15 13.02 -2.26
C LEU A 183 1.11 12.05 -1.58
N LEU A 184 0.59 11.22 -0.68
CA LEU A 184 1.36 10.21 0.06
C LEU A 184 0.98 8.82 -0.43
N ILE A 185 1.94 8.06 -0.96
CA ILE A 185 1.73 6.72 -1.48
C ILE A 185 2.69 5.75 -0.79
N ALA A 186 2.15 4.83 -0.01
CA ALA A 186 2.90 3.72 0.57
C ALA A 186 2.62 2.45 -0.24
N VAL A 187 3.69 1.78 -0.72
CA VAL A 187 3.59 0.53 -1.49
C VAL A 187 4.77 -0.39 -1.18
N PRO A 188 4.61 -1.71 -1.36
CA PRO A 188 5.72 -2.66 -1.32
C PRO A 188 6.76 -2.36 -2.40
N ASN A 189 8.02 -2.71 -2.12
CA ASN A 189 9.15 -2.47 -2.99
C ASN A 189 9.76 -3.79 -3.47
N VAL A 190 9.60 -4.13 -4.75
CA VAL A 190 10.11 -5.37 -5.36
C VAL A 190 11.64 -5.45 -5.44
N THR A 191 12.35 -4.34 -5.15
CA THR A 191 13.82 -4.30 -5.12
C THR A 191 14.38 -4.34 -3.71
N SER A 192 13.54 -4.56 -2.70
CA SER A 192 13.95 -4.68 -1.30
C SER A 192 14.77 -5.95 -1.04
N PHE A 193 15.49 -5.95 0.09
CA PHE A 193 16.24 -7.14 0.53
C PHE A 193 15.33 -8.35 0.75
N ASP A 194 14.19 -8.16 1.42
CA ASP A 194 13.24 -9.23 1.71
C ASP A 194 12.59 -9.79 0.44
N ALA A 195 12.32 -8.97 -0.58
CA ALA A 195 11.87 -9.46 -1.88
C ALA A 195 12.91 -10.41 -2.53
N GLN A 196 14.20 -10.06 -2.41
CA GLN A 196 15.30 -10.91 -2.91
C GLN A 196 15.50 -12.16 -2.03
N HIS A 197 15.40 -12.02 -0.71
CA HIS A 197 15.60 -13.09 0.27
C HIS A 197 14.53 -14.17 0.18
N TYR A 198 13.26 -13.78 0.08
CA TYR A 198 12.13 -14.71 0.02
C TYR A 198 11.80 -15.17 -1.39
N HIS A 199 12.25 -14.45 -2.42
CA HIS A 199 12.03 -14.78 -3.83
C HIS A 199 10.55 -15.10 -4.10
N LEU A 200 10.19 -16.29 -4.63
CA LEU A 200 8.82 -16.68 -4.94
C LEU A 200 7.90 -16.80 -3.70
N ASP A 201 8.47 -16.86 -2.52
CA ASP A 201 7.74 -16.91 -1.25
C ASP A 201 7.50 -15.53 -0.63
N TRP A 202 7.97 -14.44 -1.29
CA TRP A 202 7.77 -13.09 -0.79
C TRP A 202 6.29 -12.72 -0.75
N ALA A 203 5.76 -12.53 0.45
CA ALA A 203 4.33 -12.34 0.67
C ALA A 203 3.77 -11.07 0.02
N ALA A 204 4.61 -10.04 -0.19
CA ALA A 204 4.16 -8.80 -0.78
C ALA A 204 4.04 -8.84 -2.31
N TYR A 205 4.29 -9.98 -2.97
CA TYR A 205 3.76 -10.17 -4.32
C TYR A 205 2.23 -10.24 -4.31
N ASP A 206 1.65 -10.89 -3.32
CA ASP A 206 0.19 -10.98 -3.07
C ASP A 206 -0.67 -11.10 -4.34
N VAL A 207 -0.22 -11.96 -5.27
CA VAL A 207 -0.93 -12.20 -6.54
C VAL A 207 -2.27 -12.94 -6.32
N PRO A 208 -3.33 -12.64 -7.06
CA PRO A 208 -3.44 -11.58 -8.06
C PRO A 208 -3.97 -10.25 -7.49
N ARG A 209 -4.09 -10.10 -6.17
CA ARG A 209 -4.60 -8.88 -5.51
C ARG A 209 -3.72 -7.67 -5.76
N HIS A 210 -2.36 -7.85 -5.75
CA HIS A 210 -1.43 -6.85 -6.25
C HIS A 210 -1.35 -6.94 -7.77
N LEU A 211 -1.90 -5.94 -8.44
CA LEU A 211 -1.89 -5.81 -9.89
C LEU A 211 -0.57 -5.24 -10.40
N TYR A 212 0.12 -4.47 -9.55
CA TYR A 212 1.36 -3.77 -9.85
C TYR A 212 2.41 -3.99 -8.78
N HIS A 213 3.67 -4.09 -9.22
CA HIS A 213 4.82 -4.35 -8.35
C HIS A 213 5.82 -3.22 -8.56
N PHE A 214 5.83 -2.30 -7.61
CA PHE A 214 6.60 -1.06 -7.71
C PHE A 214 8.04 -1.22 -7.25
N SER A 215 8.93 -0.48 -7.91
CA SER A 215 10.26 -0.12 -7.41
C SER A 215 10.37 1.40 -7.28
N PRO A 216 11.36 1.93 -6.55
CA PRO A 216 11.55 3.38 -6.49
C PRO A 216 11.74 4.05 -7.86
N ALA A 217 12.39 3.36 -8.79
CA ALA A 217 12.58 3.85 -10.17
C ALA A 217 11.26 3.94 -10.93
N THR A 218 10.45 2.87 -10.89
CA THR A 218 9.16 2.85 -11.61
C THR A 218 8.12 3.75 -10.97
N MET A 219 8.16 3.95 -9.65
CA MET A 219 7.31 4.92 -8.96
C MET A 219 7.67 6.35 -9.36
N ARG A 220 8.95 6.68 -9.42
CA ARG A 220 9.41 8.01 -9.87
C ARG A 220 8.92 8.29 -11.30
N GLU A 221 9.07 7.34 -12.21
CA GLU A 221 8.63 7.51 -13.60
C GLU A 221 7.11 7.63 -13.71
N LEU A 222 6.36 6.80 -12.95
CA LEU A 222 4.91 6.88 -12.91
C LEU A 222 4.45 8.29 -12.48
N LEU A 223 4.94 8.77 -11.36
CA LEU A 223 4.54 10.08 -10.81
C LEU A 223 4.97 11.24 -11.70
N ALA A 224 6.16 11.17 -12.31
CA ALA A 224 6.63 12.18 -13.25
C ALA A 224 5.74 12.29 -14.50
N ARG A 225 5.20 11.18 -15.01
CA ARG A 225 4.24 11.17 -16.13
C ARG A 225 2.92 11.86 -15.81
N HIS A 226 2.57 11.91 -14.52
CA HIS A 226 1.39 12.65 -14.03
C HIS A 226 1.74 14.06 -13.50
N GLY A 227 2.91 14.59 -13.85
CA GLY A 227 3.33 15.95 -13.46
C GLY A 227 3.66 16.11 -11.98
N LEU A 228 4.01 15.02 -11.30
CA LEU A 228 4.41 15.03 -9.90
C LEU A 228 5.91 14.78 -9.74
N ILE A 229 6.49 15.41 -8.72
CA ILE A 229 7.85 15.12 -8.24
C ILE A 229 7.77 14.46 -6.87
N ILE A 230 8.67 13.52 -6.60
CA ILE A 230 8.85 12.93 -5.27
C ILE A 230 9.73 13.87 -4.47
N SER A 231 9.14 14.55 -3.49
CA SER A 231 9.88 15.45 -2.59
C SER A 231 10.55 14.71 -1.44
N GLN A 232 9.98 13.57 -1.00
CA GLN A 232 10.55 12.73 0.06
C GLN A 232 10.28 11.25 -0.20
N LYS A 233 11.26 10.40 0.13
CA LYS A 233 11.15 8.94 0.21
C LYS A 233 11.37 8.54 1.66
N LEU A 234 10.35 8.01 2.32
CA LEU A 234 10.36 7.75 3.76
C LEU A 234 10.30 6.23 4.04
N PRO A 235 11.02 5.76 5.07
CA PRO A 235 11.06 4.35 5.44
C PRO A 235 9.76 3.88 6.10
N MET A 236 9.42 2.60 5.87
CA MET A 236 8.38 1.87 6.60
C MET A 236 9.00 0.63 7.28
N PRO A 237 9.83 0.82 8.33
CA PRO A 237 10.68 -0.26 8.85
C PRO A 237 9.90 -1.41 9.52
N LEU A 238 8.68 -1.17 9.99
CA LEU A 238 7.84 -2.22 10.60
C LEU A 238 7.32 -3.20 9.56
N ASP A 239 7.17 -2.77 8.31
CA ASP A 239 6.66 -3.60 7.22
C ASP A 239 7.60 -4.76 6.90
N ALA A 240 8.93 -4.55 7.02
CA ALA A 240 9.91 -5.62 6.82
C ALA A 240 9.68 -6.82 7.76
N TYR A 241 9.31 -6.59 9.01
CA TYR A 241 9.00 -7.66 9.97
C TYR A 241 7.66 -8.32 9.66
N TYR A 242 6.66 -7.52 9.30
CA TYR A 242 5.34 -8.03 8.96
C TYR A 242 5.37 -8.87 7.67
N VAL A 243 6.00 -8.37 6.62
CA VAL A 243 6.17 -9.08 5.35
C VAL A 243 7.01 -10.33 5.54
N SER A 244 8.10 -10.28 6.33
CA SER A 244 8.91 -11.46 6.65
C SER A 244 8.09 -12.52 7.38
N MET A 245 7.23 -12.12 8.33
CA MET A 245 6.36 -13.06 9.05
C MET A 245 5.37 -13.77 8.11
N LEU A 246 4.81 -13.06 7.15
CA LEU A 246 3.93 -13.65 6.15
C LEU A 246 4.70 -14.52 5.15
N SER A 247 5.86 -14.07 4.71
CA SER A 247 6.72 -14.80 3.77
C SER A 247 7.21 -16.11 4.34
N GLU A 248 7.56 -16.15 5.64
CA GLU A 248 7.90 -17.40 6.32
C GLU A 248 6.76 -18.43 6.27
N ARG A 249 5.52 -18.00 6.39
CA ARG A 249 4.33 -18.89 6.26
C ARG A 249 4.13 -19.40 4.83
N HIS A 250 4.64 -18.71 3.84
CA HIS A 250 4.60 -19.10 2.44
C HIS A 250 5.66 -20.16 2.10
N ARG A 251 6.73 -20.25 2.90
CA ARG A 251 7.78 -21.26 2.73
C ARG A 251 7.27 -22.67 3.08
N PRO A 252 7.77 -23.71 2.40
CA PRO A 252 7.61 -25.09 2.85
C PRO A 252 8.08 -25.24 4.30
N ALA A 253 7.42 -26.11 5.08
CA ALA A 253 7.67 -26.25 6.52
C ALA A 253 9.16 -26.49 6.86
N GLU A 254 9.86 -27.23 6.00
CA GLU A 254 11.28 -27.57 6.15
C GLU A 254 12.21 -26.35 5.99
N ARG A 255 11.73 -25.27 5.35
CA ARG A 255 12.49 -24.03 5.12
C ARG A 255 12.09 -22.89 6.04
N GLN A 256 11.09 -23.11 6.91
CA GLN A 256 10.66 -22.08 7.84
C GLN A 256 11.66 -21.92 8.97
N SER A 257 12.10 -20.69 9.19
CA SER A 257 13.08 -20.34 10.24
C SER A 257 12.40 -19.81 11.52
N GLY A 258 11.07 -19.84 11.57
CA GLY A 258 10.29 -19.42 12.72
C GLY A 258 10.46 -17.95 13.08
N MET A 259 10.10 -17.59 14.31
CA MET A 259 10.11 -16.18 14.76
C MET A 259 11.52 -15.57 14.76
N VAL A 260 12.54 -16.37 15.04
CA VAL A 260 13.95 -15.89 15.03
C VAL A 260 14.34 -15.46 13.60
N GLY A 261 14.00 -16.28 12.61
CA GLY A 261 14.27 -15.94 11.20
C GLY A 261 13.48 -14.71 10.75
N VAL A 262 12.22 -14.56 11.16
CA VAL A 262 11.41 -13.35 10.92
C VAL A 262 12.12 -12.08 11.43
N LEU A 263 12.58 -12.12 12.68
CA LEU A 263 13.27 -10.98 13.29
C LEU A 263 14.61 -10.67 12.59
N GLN A 264 15.37 -11.72 12.25
CA GLN A 264 16.63 -11.57 11.53
C GLN A 264 16.41 -10.98 10.12
N ALA A 265 15.46 -11.53 9.35
CA ALA A 265 15.15 -11.06 8.00
C ALA A 265 14.67 -9.61 8.01
N GLY A 266 13.75 -9.26 8.92
CA GLY A 266 13.27 -7.88 9.07
C GLY A 266 14.38 -6.90 9.46
N TYR A 267 15.27 -7.30 10.38
CA TYR A 267 16.43 -6.48 10.75
C TYR A 267 17.41 -6.31 9.58
N GLN A 268 17.74 -7.41 8.87
CA GLN A 268 18.62 -7.38 7.71
C GLN A 268 18.04 -6.53 6.57
N SER A 269 16.74 -6.63 6.32
CA SER A 269 16.06 -5.80 5.33
C SER A 269 16.19 -4.31 5.66
N ASN A 270 15.94 -3.91 6.91
CA ASN A 270 16.09 -2.52 7.33
C ASN A 270 17.54 -2.04 7.29
N ARG A 271 18.49 -2.88 7.70
CA ARG A 271 19.91 -2.57 7.63
C ARG A 271 20.39 -2.39 6.19
N TYR A 272 19.98 -3.32 5.31
CA TYR A 272 20.28 -3.23 3.87
C TYR A 272 19.72 -1.92 3.29
N ALA A 273 18.45 -1.63 3.57
CA ALA A 273 17.80 -0.43 3.08
C ALA A 273 18.52 0.86 3.50
N ALA A 274 18.98 0.93 4.75
CA ALA A 274 19.74 2.09 5.26
C ALA A 274 21.08 2.31 4.51
N GLN A 275 21.64 1.25 3.92
CA GLN A 275 22.92 1.29 3.18
C GLN A 275 22.73 1.39 1.66
N HIS A 276 21.52 1.17 1.13
CA HIS A 276 21.21 1.06 -0.30
C HIS A 276 20.08 1.99 -0.70
N ASP A 277 20.27 3.28 -0.58
CA ASP A 277 19.34 4.33 -1.01
C ASP A 277 17.89 4.12 -0.53
N GLY A 278 17.69 3.62 0.70
CA GLY A 278 16.36 3.45 1.29
C GLY A 278 15.52 2.38 0.58
N GLN A 279 16.12 1.27 0.17
CA GLN A 279 15.42 0.11 -0.41
C GLN A 279 14.68 -0.70 0.66
N TYR A 280 13.81 -0.04 1.44
CA TYR A 280 12.98 -0.68 2.45
C TYR A 280 11.96 -1.64 1.82
N SER A 281 11.45 -2.60 2.62
CA SER A 281 10.41 -3.56 2.23
C SER A 281 9.17 -2.87 1.65
N SER A 282 8.73 -1.81 2.30
CA SER A 282 7.76 -0.85 1.78
C SER A 282 8.34 0.56 1.86
N VAL A 283 7.96 1.40 0.90
CA VAL A 283 8.41 2.79 0.82
C VAL A 283 7.21 3.71 0.78
N LEU A 284 7.25 4.76 1.59
CA LEU A 284 6.30 5.86 1.53
C LEU A 284 6.88 7.00 0.68
N TYR A 285 6.23 7.30 -0.41
CA TYR A 285 6.55 8.41 -1.29
C TYR A 285 5.68 9.62 -0.94
N VAL A 286 6.30 10.77 -0.72
CA VAL A 286 5.63 12.06 -0.63
C VAL A 286 5.84 12.77 -1.96
N ALA A 287 4.78 13.04 -2.67
CA ALA A 287 4.81 13.68 -3.99
C ALA A 287 4.00 14.97 -3.99
N GLU A 288 4.37 15.88 -4.87
CA GLU A 288 3.71 17.16 -5.08
C GLU A 288 3.79 17.56 -6.54
N ARG A 289 2.97 18.51 -6.98
CA ARG A 289 3.03 19.01 -8.35
C ARG A 289 4.40 19.65 -8.61
N ALA A 290 4.96 19.39 -9.79
CA ALA A 290 6.11 20.13 -10.26
C ALA A 290 5.73 21.63 -10.33
N ALA A 291 6.64 22.50 -9.89
CA ALA A 291 6.45 23.95 -9.92
C ALA A 291 6.40 24.47 -11.37
#